data_3b7853060b6c1d6ef6ab714e107c934a
#
_entry.id   3b7853060b6c1d6ef6ab714e107c934a
#
_cell.length_a   1.000
_cell.length_b   1.000
_cell.length_c   1.000
_cell.angle_alpha   90.00
_cell.angle_beta   90.00
_cell.angle_gamma   90.00
#
_symmetry.space_group_name_H-M   'P 1'
#
loop_
_entity.id
_entity.type
_entity.pdbx_description
1 polymer ?
#
loop_
_entity_poly.entity_id
_entity_poly.type
_entity_poly.pdbx_seq_one_letter_code
_entity_poly.pdbx_strand_id
1 'polypeptide(L)'
;MEHKITDKKLQKLSNEEIIELLTQIKGVGKWTVEMLLMFSLGREDVFAVDDLGIQQAMTKLYDLDPANKKQFKLDMLAIAEAWSPFRTYACLHLWRWKDAV
;
A
#
# COMPACT_ATOMS: atom_id res chain seq x y z
N MET A 1 -4.97 -16.23 -20.55
CA MET A 1 -4.73 -15.13 -21.02
C MET A 1 -3.47 -15.10 -21.67
N GLU A 2 -3.48 -14.58 -22.68
CA GLU A 2 -2.42 -14.64 -23.34
C GLU A 2 -1.55 -13.68 -23.06
N HIS A 3 -1.88 -12.71 -22.45
CA HIS A 3 -1.00 -11.78 -22.15
C HIS A 3 -0.26 -12.23 -21.11
N LYS A 4 0.87 -12.54 -21.25
CA LYS A 4 1.65 -12.96 -20.33
C LYS A 4 2.30 -11.86 -19.69
N ILE A 5 1.75 -11.33 -18.65
CA ILE A 5 2.43 -10.35 -17.82
C ILE A 5 3.27 -11.15 -16.90
N THR A 6 4.54 -11.26 -17.18
CA THR A 6 5.46 -12.04 -16.36
C THR A 6 6.05 -11.18 -15.27
N ASP A 7 6.59 -11.80 -14.21
CA ASP A 7 7.26 -11.05 -13.16
C ASP A 7 8.39 -10.21 -13.72
N LYS A 8 9.08 -10.71 -14.72
CA LYS A 8 10.18 -9.99 -15.31
C LYS A 8 9.71 -8.70 -15.98
N LYS A 9 8.56 -8.72 -16.64
CA LYS A 9 8.01 -7.51 -17.21
C LYS A 9 7.55 -6.55 -16.15
N LEU A 10 6.88 -7.05 -15.13
CA LEU A 10 6.39 -6.19 -14.06
C LEU A 10 7.52 -5.53 -13.30
N GLN A 11 8.65 -6.23 -13.14
CA GLN A 11 9.76 -5.66 -12.39
C GLN A 11 10.37 -4.43 -13.06
N LYS A 12 10.14 -4.22 -14.34
CA LYS A 12 10.65 -3.06 -15.03
C LYS A 12 9.76 -1.85 -14.88
N LEU A 13 8.56 -2.02 -14.34
CA LEU A 13 7.61 -0.93 -14.20
C LEU A 13 7.65 -0.34 -12.79
N SER A 14 7.27 0.92 -12.65
CA SER A 14 7.16 1.53 -11.35
C SER A 14 5.91 1.00 -10.64
N ASN A 15 5.81 1.22 -9.33
CA ASN A 15 4.64 0.81 -8.57
C ASN A 15 3.39 1.45 -9.16
N GLU A 16 3.46 2.73 -9.50
CA GLU A 16 2.32 3.45 -10.05
C GLU A 16 1.89 2.88 -11.39
N GLU A 17 2.86 2.51 -12.23
CA GLU A 17 2.56 1.91 -13.53
C GLU A 17 1.89 0.56 -13.39
N ILE A 18 2.34 -0.26 -12.43
CA ILE A 18 1.74 -1.56 -12.18
C ILE A 18 0.31 -1.40 -11.64
N ILE A 19 0.12 -0.46 -10.73
CA ILE A 19 -1.21 -0.20 -10.18
C ILE A 19 -2.17 0.20 -11.30
N GLU A 20 -1.73 1.11 -12.16
CA GLU A 20 -2.58 1.57 -13.25
C GLU A 20 -2.89 0.43 -14.22
N LEU A 21 -1.90 -0.38 -14.54
CA LEU A 21 -2.07 -1.48 -15.46
C LEU A 21 -3.04 -2.54 -14.93
N LEU A 22 -2.84 -2.98 -13.69
CA LEU A 22 -3.59 -4.09 -13.16
C LEU A 22 -4.98 -3.71 -12.67
N THR A 23 -5.18 -2.47 -12.26
CA THR A 23 -6.51 -2.03 -11.83
C THR A 23 -7.47 -1.87 -12.99
N GLN A 24 -6.99 -1.97 -14.23
CA GLN A 24 -7.88 -2.00 -15.39
C GLN A 24 -8.62 -3.33 -15.48
N ILE A 25 -8.15 -4.36 -14.79
CA ILE A 25 -8.80 -5.65 -14.79
C ILE A 25 -10.03 -5.56 -13.89
N LYS A 26 -11.19 -6.00 -14.39
CA LYS A 26 -12.42 -5.92 -13.65
C LYS A 26 -12.30 -6.69 -12.33
N GLY A 27 -12.66 -6.05 -11.23
CA GLY A 27 -12.59 -6.69 -9.92
C GLY A 27 -11.26 -6.55 -9.21
N VAL A 28 -10.26 -5.93 -9.85
CA VAL A 28 -8.96 -5.74 -9.23
C VAL A 28 -8.82 -4.30 -8.78
N GLY A 29 -8.82 -4.07 -7.48
CA GLY A 29 -8.67 -2.72 -6.93
C GLY A 29 -7.25 -2.41 -6.54
N LYS A 30 -7.03 -1.17 -6.16
CA LYS A 30 -5.69 -0.69 -5.80
C LYS A 30 -5.10 -1.48 -4.63
N TRP A 31 -5.91 -1.76 -3.60
CA TRP A 31 -5.42 -2.51 -2.44
C TRP A 31 -4.90 -3.88 -2.84
N THR A 32 -5.62 -4.59 -3.73
CA THR A 32 -5.19 -5.89 -4.20
C THR A 32 -3.82 -5.81 -4.89
N VAL A 33 -3.63 -4.78 -5.72
CA VAL A 33 -2.37 -4.62 -6.43
C VAL A 33 -1.26 -4.26 -5.44
N GLU A 34 -1.55 -3.46 -4.42
CA GLU A 34 -0.55 -3.13 -3.41
C GLU A 34 -0.09 -4.37 -2.66
N MET A 35 -1.01 -5.30 -2.37
CA MET A 35 -0.63 -6.55 -1.73
C MET A 35 0.25 -7.39 -2.65
N LEU A 36 -0.06 -7.41 -3.95
CA LEU A 36 0.77 -8.08 -4.92
C LEU A 36 2.18 -7.48 -4.96
N LEU A 37 2.28 -6.15 -4.96
CA LEU A 37 3.57 -5.47 -4.99
C LEU A 37 4.42 -5.83 -3.79
N MET A 38 3.81 -5.85 -2.61
CA MET A 38 4.54 -6.14 -1.39
C MET A 38 4.95 -7.60 -1.28
N PHE A 39 4.00 -8.51 -1.51
CA PHE A 39 4.20 -9.90 -1.13
C PHE A 39 4.63 -10.80 -2.29
N SER A 40 4.29 -10.46 -3.51
CA SER A 40 4.68 -11.27 -4.66
C SER A 40 5.87 -10.70 -5.40
N LEU A 41 5.93 -9.39 -5.56
CA LEU A 41 7.02 -8.75 -6.28
C LEU A 41 8.12 -8.22 -5.37
N GLY A 42 7.90 -8.25 -4.06
CA GLY A 42 8.93 -7.84 -3.10
C GLY A 42 9.30 -6.36 -3.15
N ARG A 43 8.34 -5.50 -3.56
CA ARG A 43 8.62 -4.07 -3.63
C ARG A 43 8.75 -3.49 -2.22
N GLU A 44 9.77 -2.71 -1.99
CA GLU A 44 10.09 -2.24 -0.65
C GLU A 44 9.41 -0.92 -0.28
N ASP A 45 8.93 -0.19 -1.26
CA ASP A 45 8.37 1.14 -1.00
C ASP A 45 6.91 1.24 -1.43
N VAL A 46 6.06 0.46 -0.77
CA VAL A 46 4.63 0.47 -1.02
C VAL A 46 3.91 0.85 0.27
N PHE A 47 3.01 1.83 0.20
CA PHE A 47 2.21 2.21 1.35
C PHE A 47 0.75 1.94 1.06
N ALA A 48 0.15 1.03 1.82
CA ALA A 48 -1.22 0.60 1.60
C ALA A 48 -2.19 1.53 2.34
N VAL A 49 -2.38 2.73 1.80
CA VAL A 49 -3.17 3.78 2.45
C VAL A 49 -4.63 3.38 2.60
N ASP A 50 -5.15 2.51 1.75
CA ASP A 50 -6.54 2.08 1.82
C ASP A 50 -6.74 0.83 2.66
N ASP A 51 -5.68 0.27 3.22
CA ASP A 51 -5.79 -0.93 4.06
C ASP A 51 -6.36 -0.57 5.42
N LEU A 52 -7.41 -1.26 5.82
CA LEU A 52 -8.09 -0.96 7.08
C LEU A 52 -7.16 -1.13 8.28
N GLY A 53 -6.35 -2.18 8.30
CA GLY A 53 -5.41 -2.41 9.42
C GLY A 53 -4.39 -1.29 9.55
N ILE A 54 -3.86 -0.81 8.41
CA ILE A 54 -2.93 0.31 8.41
C ILE A 54 -3.62 1.58 8.90
N GLN A 55 -4.86 1.82 8.44
CA GLN A 55 -5.61 3.00 8.87
C GLN A 55 -5.86 2.98 10.39
N GLN A 56 -6.22 1.81 10.92
CA GLN A 56 -6.48 1.68 12.35
C GLN A 56 -5.20 1.88 13.17
N ALA A 57 -4.09 1.32 12.71
CA ALA A 57 -2.82 1.45 13.41
C ALA A 57 -2.36 2.91 13.44
N MET A 58 -2.46 3.59 12.30
CA MET A 58 -2.01 4.98 12.23
C MET A 58 -2.92 5.91 13.01
N THR A 59 -4.23 5.62 13.04
CA THR A 59 -5.15 6.40 13.87
C THR A 59 -4.73 6.35 15.34
N LYS A 60 -4.35 5.17 15.82
CA LYS A 60 -3.94 5.05 17.21
C LYS A 60 -2.58 5.67 17.48
N LEU A 61 -1.61 5.41 16.60
CA LEU A 61 -0.24 5.87 16.83
C LEU A 61 -0.10 7.39 16.72
N TYR A 62 -0.80 8.00 15.78
CA TYR A 62 -0.62 9.41 15.49
C TYR A 62 -1.86 10.25 15.86
N ASP A 63 -2.86 9.61 16.49
CA ASP A 63 -4.06 10.31 16.94
C ASP A 63 -4.71 11.08 15.80
N LEU A 64 -4.88 10.39 14.66
CA LEU A 64 -5.50 11.00 13.49
C LEU A 64 -7.02 10.93 13.57
N ASP A 65 -7.68 11.86 12.91
CA ASP A 65 -9.15 11.91 12.89
C ASP A 65 -9.66 11.28 11.60
N PRO A 66 -10.28 10.10 11.65
CA PRO A 66 -10.77 9.44 10.44
C PRO A 66 -12.10 9.98 9.94
N ALA A 67 -12.70 10.95 10.62
CA ALA A 67 -14.01 11.48 10.23
C ALA A 67 -13.97 12.16 8.87
N ASN A 68 -12.91 12.92 8.57
CA ASN A 68 -12.76 13.54 7.27
C ASN A 68 -11.84 12.65 6.44
N LYS A 69 -12.43 11.81 5.61
CA LYS A 69 -11.68 10.79 4.89
C LYS A 69 -10.58 11.34 4.00
N LYS A 70 -10.86 12.45 3.34
CA LYS A 70 -9.86 13.03 2.43
C LYS A 70 -8.66 13.55 3.21
N GLN A 71 -8.89 14.29 4.29
CA GLN A 71 -7.82 14.83 5.10
C GLN A 71 -7.06 13.71 5.81
N PHE A 72 -7.78 12.69 6.27
CA PHE A 72 -7.20 11.54 6.92
C PHE A 72 -6.17 10.86 6.00
N LYS A 73 -6.53 10.62 4.73
CA LYS A 73 -5.62 10.01 3.79
C LYS A 73 -4.42 10.90 3.51
N LEU A 74 -4.62 12.20 3.38
CA LEU A 74 -3.53 13.14 3.15
C LEU A 74 -2.56 13.13 4.33
N ASP A 75 -3.08 13.07 5.56
CA ASP A 75 -2.24 13.02 6.74
C ASP A 75 -1.44 11.73 6.80
N MET A 76 -2.06 10.60 6.48
CA MET A 76 -1.37 9.33 6.43
C MET A 76 -0.25 9.33 5.41
N LEU A 77 -0.53 9.87 4.22
CA LEU A 77 0.46 9.90 3.15
C LEU A 77 1.63 10.82 3.51
N ALA A 78 1.35 11.95 4.17
CA ALA A 78 2.39 12.87 4.59
C ALA A 78 3.31 12.22 5.63
N ILE A 79 2.75 11.47 6.57
CA ILE A 79 3.54 10.78 7.57
C ILE A 79 4.37 9.69 6.90
N ALA A 80 3.75 8.93 6.00
CA ALA A 80 4.43 7.81 5.35
C ALA A 80 5.55 8.25 4.41
N GLU A 81 5.51 9.50 3.95
CA GLU A 81 6.55 9.99 3.06
C GLU A 81 7.94 9.90 3.72
N ALA A 82 7.98 10.10 5.03
CA ALA A 82 9.26 10.04 5.76
C ALA A 82 9.83 8.62 5.80
N TRP A 83 9.01 7.59 5.51
CA TRP A 83 9.46 6.21 5.55
C TRP A 83 9.98 5.70 4.21
N SER A 84 9.79 6.50 3.15
CA SER A 84 10.30 6.14 1.84
C SER A 84 11.84 6.11 1.88
N PRO A 85 12.49 5.16 1.22
CA PRO A 85 11.97 4.20 0.27
C PRO A 85 11.64 2.83 0.86
N PHE A 86 11.29 2.77 2.14
CA PHE A 86 11.05 1.51 2.82
C PHE A 86 9.64 1.42 3.42
N ARG A 87 8.66 2.03 2.75
CA ARG A 87 7.29 2.08 3.28
C ARG A 87 6.64 0.71 3.45
N THR A 88 7.04 -0.28 2.65
CA THR A 88 6.54 -1.65 2.80
C THR A 88 6.89 -2.19 4.17
N TYR A 89 8.12 -1.98 4.62
CA TYR A 89 8.55 -2.48 5.93
C TYR A 89 7.81 -1.77 7.05
N ALA A 90 7.52 -0.48 6.87
CA ALA A 90 6.72 0.25 7.86
C ALA A 90 5.32 -0.33 7.94
N CYS A 91 4.71 -0.70 6.81
CA CYS A 91 3.40 -1.35 6.82
C CYS A 91 3.45 -2.67 7.57
N LEU A 92 4.50 -3.48 7.35
CA LEU A 92 4.63 -4.75 8.04
C LEU A 92 4.73 -4.55 9.56
N HIS A 93 5.46 -3.53 9.99
CA HIS A 93 5.58 -3.23 11.41
C HIS A 93 4.24 -2.70 11.98
N LEU A 94 3.51 -1.91 11.23
CA LEU A 94 2.22 -1.40 11.68
C LEU A 94 1.21 -2.53 11.86
N TRP A 95 1.17 -3.48 10.95
CA TRP A 95 0.30 -4.64 11.08
C TRP A 95 0.66 -5.46 12.30
N ARG A 96 1.97 -5.70 12.51
CA ARG A 96 2.43 -6.48 13.66
C ARG A 96 2.11 -5.75 14.96
N TRP A 97 2.35 -4.45 15.02
CA TRP A 97 2.07 -3.66 16.20
C TRP A 97 0.58 -3.65 16.54
N LYS A 98 -0.26 -3.51 15.53
CA LYS A 98 -1.69 -3.49 15.74
C LYS A 98 -2.19 -4.82 16.29
N ASP A 99 -1.66 -5.93 15.81
CA ASP A 99 -2.08 -7.25 16.26
C ASP A 99 -1.57 -7.55 17.67
N ALA A 100 -0.54 -6.88 18.13
CA ALA A 100 0.05 -7.14 19.43
C ALA A 100 -0.62 -6.35 20.56
N VAL A 101 -1.41 -5.33 20.26
CA VAL A 101 -2.01 -4.47 21.30
C VAL A 101 -3.50 -4.68 21.46
#